data_ec0921f8e7830de3928a5c8a6325e6b9
#
_entry.id   ec0921f8e7830de3928a5c8a6325e6b9
#
_cell.length_a   1.000
_cell.length_b   1.000
_cell.length_c   1.000
_cell.angle_alpha   90.00
_cell.angle_beta   90.00
_cell.angle_gamma   90.00
#
_symmetry.space_group_name_H-M   'P 1'
#
loop_
_entity.id
_entity.type
_entity.pdbx_description
1 polymer ?
#
loop_
_entity_poly.entity_id
_entity_poly.type
_entity_poly.pdbx_seq_one_letter_code
_entity_poly.pdbx_strand_id
1 'polypeptide(L)'
;MSLTYIFPIAANIIGSIKLGEFSFVISLHKNSAMTEDSKGLNFIEQIIEEDLSASYEASDLRFRFPPEPNGFLHIGHVKAICLNFGLGKKYNAPVNLRFDDTNPTKEETIYVEGIKRDIQWLGFEWDQVVFASDYFDQLYNWAIVLIEKGMAYVDSQDSASMANQKGTPTQPGIESPFRNRSIEENKTLFQEMRAGKHEQGSHVLRAKIDMAAPNMLLRDPVMYRILHATHHRT
;
A
#
# COMPACT_ATOMS: atom_id res chain seq x y z
N MET A 1 12.38 0.63 -19.41
CA MET A 1 13.07 0.26 -18.15
C MET A 1 12.09 0.52 -17.02
N SER A 2 11.73 -0.49 -16.29
CA SER A 2 10.68 -0.42 -15.29
C SER A 2 11.28 -0.16 -13.91
N LEU A 3 10.83 0.90 -13.22
CA LEU A 3 11.01 1.08 -11.79
C LEU A 3 9.97 0.21 -11.09
N THR A 4 10.38 -0.76 -10.30
CA THR A 4 9.44 -1.63 -9.58
C THR A 4 9.05 -1.01 -8.26
N TYR A 5 7.76 -0.94 -8.04
CA TYR A 5 7.11 -0.42 -6.85
C TYR A 5 6.90 -1.53 -5.82
N ILE A 6 7.33 -1.35 -4.59
CA ILE A 6 6.97 -2.23 -3.48
C ILE A 6 5.94 -1.49 -2.63
N PHE A 7 4.67 -1.82 -2.81
CA PHE A 7 3.58 -1.21 -2.08
C PHE A 7 2.73 -2.22 -1.29
N PRO A 8 3.19 -2.78 -0.19
CA PRO A 8 2.22 -3.21 0.80
C PRO A 8 2.01 -2.20 1.95
N ILE A 9 2.92 -1.23 2.12
CA ILE A 9 2.96 -0.43 3.36
C ILE A 9 2.64 1.04 3.12
N ALA A 10 3.00 1.59 1.97
CA ALA A 10 2.83 3.02 1.71
C ALA A 10 1.35 3.46 1.55
N ALA A 11 0.45 2.56 1.19
CA ALA A 11 -0.98 2.86 1.11
C ALA A 11 -1.59 3.27 2.48
N ASN A 12 -0.99 2.84 3.59
CA ASN A 12 -1.43 3.20 4.93
C ASN A 12 -0.77 4.48 5.50
N ILE A 13 0.29 4.98 4.86
CA ILE A 13 1.05 6.15 5.35
C ILE A 13 0.54 7.46 4.72
N ILE A 14 -0.04 7.41 3.53
CA ILE A 14 -0.54 8.58 2.79
C ILE A 14 -1.89 9.09 3.34
N GLY A 15 -2.48 8.44 4.33
CA GLY A 15 -3.79 8.77 4.92
C GLY A 15 -3.92 10.13 5.60
N SER A 16 -2.91 11.01 5.55
CA SER A 16 -2.99 12.35 6.15
C SER A 16 -2.58 13.49 5.21
N ILE A 17 -2.43 13.25 3.92
CA ILE A 17 -2.14 14.33 2.96
C ILE A 17 -3.44 14.67 2.24
N LYS A 18 -4.06 15.79 2.63
CA LYS A 18 -5.10 16.45 1.82
C LYS A 18 -4.47 16.92 0.51
N LEU A 19 -4.49 16.07 -0.50
CA LEU A 19 -4.41 16.47 -1.91
C LEU A 19 -5.85 16.43 -2.40
N GLY A 20 -6.34 17.54 -2.90
CA GLY A 20 -7.73 17.77 -3.24
C GLY A 20 -8.41 16.54 -3.85
N GLU A 21 -9.55 16.16 -3.26
CA GLU A 21 -10.57 15.20 -3.72
C GLU A 21 -10.37 13.70 -3.52
N PHE A 22 -9.31 13.20 -2.86
CA PHE A 22 -9.31 11.82 -2.38
C PHE A 22 -8.94 11.75 -0.90
N SER A 23 -9.95 11.81 -0.04
CA SER A 23 -9.79 11.62 1.41
C SER A 23 -9.83 10.13 1.73
N PHE A 24 -8.67 9.54 2.03
CA PHE A 24 -8.57 8.22 2.63
C PHE A 24 -8.24 8.42 4.12
N VAL A 25 -9.24 8.42 4.96
CA VAL A 25 -9.05 8.54 6.42
C VAL A 25 -9.22 7.15 7.03
N ILE A 26 -8.11 6.57 7.52
CA ILE A 26 -8.19 5.59 8.60
C ILE A 26 -8.01 6.37 9.89
N SER A 27 -9.11 6.67 10.55
CA SER A 27 -9.10 7.26 11.88
C SER A 27 -8.65 6.21 12.89
N LEU A 28 -7.52 6.45 13.56
CA LEU A 28 -7.17 5.73 14.79
C LEU A 28 -7.99 6.35 15.92
N HIS A 29 -9.22 5.85 16.15
CA HIS A 29 -10.02 6.27 17.28
C HIS A 29 -9.50 5.68 18.59
N LYS A 30 -9.32 6.56 19.56
CA LYS A 30 -9.16 6.22 20.98
C LYS A 30 -10.45 5.51 21.46
N ASN A 31 -10.28 4.44 22.24
CA ASN A 31 -11.34 3.72 22.92
C ASN A 31 -12.46 4.65 23.43
N SER A 32 -13.59 4.67 22.76
CA SER A 32 -14.85 5.12 23.33
C SER A 32 -15.63 3.90 23.82
N ALA A 33 -16.32 4.04 24.91
CA ALA A 33 -17.11 2.98 25.54
C ALA A 33 -18.17 2.46 24.54
N MET A 34 -18.14 1.16 24.28
CA MET A 34 -19.13 0.48 23.42
C MET A 34 -20.53 0.62 24.01
N THR A 35 -21.45 1.15 23.22
CA THR A 35 -22.89 1.20 23.59
C THR A 35 -23.52 -0.18 23.45
N GLU A 36 -24.58 -0.47 24.25
CA GLU A 36 -25.22 -1.79 24.31
C GLU A 36 -25.86 -2.27 23.00
N ASP A 37 -26.13 -1.39 22.04
CA ASP A 37 -26.75 -1.71 20.74
C ASP A 37 -25.80 -2.37 19.71
N SER A 38 -24.51 -2.46 20.01
CA SER A 38 -23.51 -3.08 19.11
C SER A 38 -23.34 -4.59 19.33
N LYS A 39 -24.19 -5.21 20.15
CA LYS A 39 -24.16 -6.66 20.40
C LYS A 39 -24.53 -7.45 19.14
N GLY A 40 -23.53 -8.09 18.55
CA GLY A 40 -23.67 -8.94 17.35
C GLY A 40 -22.90 -8.47 16.11
N LEU A 41 -22.40 -7.23 16.10
CA LEU A 41 -21.53 -6.73 15.02
C LEU A 41 -20.08 -7.15 15.26
N ASN A 42 -19.38 -7.51 14.20
CA ASN A 42 -17.92 -7.67 14.29
C ASN A 42 -17.25 -6.29 14.42
N PHE A 43 -15.97 -6.25 14.80
CA PHE A 43 -15.28 -4.99 15.08
C PHE A 43 -15.19 -4.03 13.86
N ILE A 44 -15.17 -4.56 12.62
CA ILE A 44 -15.15 -3.75 11.40
C ILE A 44 -16.54 -3.12 11.19
N GLU A 45 -17.58 -3.90 11.37
CA GLU A 45 -18.96 -3.40 11.30
C GLU A 45 -19.21 -2.32 12.35
N GLN A 46 -18.69 -2.49 13.57
CA GLN A 46 -18.80 -1.48 14.62
C GLN A 46 -18.16 -0.15 14.19
N ILE A 47 -16.95 -0.20 13.63
CA ILE A 47 -16.27 1.00 13.11
C ILE A 47 -17.10 1.66 12.01
N ILE A 48 -17.65 0.86 11.06
CA ILE A 48 -18.50 1.39 9.98
C ILE A 48 -19.74 2.08 10.53
N GLU A 49 -20.44 1.46 11.48
CA GLU A 49 -21.66 2.04 12.09
C GLU A 49 -21.32 3.31 12.89
N GLU A 50 -20.19 3.33 13.60
CA GLU A 50 -19.72 4.52 14.30
C GLU A 50 -19.43 5.66 13.33
N ASP A 51 -18.71 5.39 12.24
CA ASP A 51 -18.37 6.37 11.23
C ASP A 51 -19.64 6.92 10.54
N LEU A 52 -20.56 6.04 10.15
CA LEU A 52 -21.85 6.43 9.55
C LEU A 52 -22.73 7.26 10.50
N SER A 53 -22.67 7.00 11.81
CA SER A 53 -23.40 7.79 12.80
C SER A 53 -22.77 9.16 13.06
N ALA A 54 -21.48 9.31 12.83
CA ALA A 54 -20.72 10.53 13.14
C ALA A 54 -20.72 11.56 11.99
N SER A 55 -20.25 11.20 10.80
CA SER A 55 -20.05 12.18 9.74
C SER A 55 -19.88 11.60 8.31
N TYR A 56 -19.83 10.28 8.16
CA TYR A 56 -19.72 9.64 6.87
C TYR A 56 -21.09 9.29 6.29
N GLU A 57 -21.25 9.45 5.00
CA GLU A 57 -22.44 8.96 4.30
C GLU A 57 -22.21 7.54 3.78
N ALA A 58 -23.26 6.76 3.65
CA ALA A 58 -23.20 5.40 3.11
C ALA A 58 -22.61 5.40 1.67
N SER A 59 -22.81 6.49 0.93
CA SER A 59 -22.21 6.72 -0.39
C SER A 59 -20.70 6.82 -0.39
N ASP A 60 -20.05 7.08 0.76
CA ASP A 60 -18.59 7.19 0.90
C ASP A 60 -17.94 5.83 1.10
N LEU A 61 -18.72 4.82 1.50
CA LEU A 61 -18.19 3.47 1.71
C LEU A 61 -17.68 2.85 0.41
N ARG A 62 -16.44 2.35 0.46
CA ARG A 62 -15.78 1.62 -0.61
C ARG A 62 -14.99 0.47 -0.03
N PHE A 63 -15.19 -0.72 -0.57
CA PHE A 63 -14.41 -1.89 -0.18
C PHE A 63 -13.48 -2.32 -1.30
N ARG A 64 -12.47 -3.11 -0.97
CA ARG A 64 -11.57 -3.66 -1.98
C ARG A 64 -11.03 -5.02 -1.56
N PHE A 65 -10.81 -5.87 -2.53
CA PHE A 65 -9.97 -7.04 -2.41
C PHE A 65 -8.71 -6.83 -3.27
N PRO A 66 -7.51 -6.66 -2.66
CA PRO A 66 -6.28 -6.30 -3.36
C PRO A 66 -5.30 -7.47 -3.46
N PRO A 67 -5.55 -8.51 -4.30
CA PRO A 67 -4.62 -9.62 -4.46
C PRO A 67 -3.39 -9.23 -5.29
N GLU A 68 -2.22 -9.81 -4.95
CA GLU A 68 -1.09 -9.86 -5.88
C GLU A 68 -1.31 -11.01 -6.87
N PRO A 69 -1.19 -10.79 -8.20
CA PRO A 69 -1.39 -11.84 -9.21
C PRO A 69 -0.14 -12.71 -9.39
N ASN A 70 0.41 -13.25 -8.29
CA ASN A 70 1.63 -14.05 -8.22
C ASN A 70 1.38 -15.53 -7.90
N GLY A 71 0.11 -15.96 -7.89
CA GLY A 71 -0.31 -17.33 -7.61
C GLY A 71 -1.82 -17.47 -7.56
N PHE A 72 -2.30 -18.72 -7.50
CA PHE A 72 -3.72 -19.01 -7.30
C PHE A 72 -4.16 -18.75 -5.87
N LEU A 73 -5.45 -18.45 -5.70
CA LEU A 73 -6.03 -18.24 -4.37
C LEU A 73 -6.04 -19.55 -3.57
N HIS A 74 -6.00 -19.40 -2.26
CA HIS A 74 -6.17 -20.51 -1.31
C HIS A 74 -7.22 -20.14 -0.26
N ILE A 75 -7.59 -21.09 0.60
CA ILE A 75 -8.66 -20.91 1.59
C ILE A 75 -8.49 -19.67 2.50
N GLY A 76 -7.25 -19.25 2.75
CA GLY A 76 -6.97 -18.02 3.52
C GLY A 76 -7.48 -16.76 2.84
N HIS A 77 -7.46 -16.71 1.50
CA HIS A 77 -8.00 -15.59 0.73
C HIS A 77 -9.53 -15.54 0.75
N VAL A 78 -10.20 -16.71 0.82
CA VAL A 78 -11.67 -16.80 0.88
C VAL A 78 -12.23 -16.01 2.05
N LYS A 79 -11.56 -16.04 3.22
CA LYS A 79 -11.97 -15.23 4.38
C LYS A 79 -11.98 -13.73 4.06
N ALA A 80 -10.93 -13.23 3.42
CA ALA A 80 -10.82 -11.82 3.05
C ALA A 80 -11.84 -11.44 1.96
N ILE A 81 -12.08 -12.32 0.99
CA ILE A 81 -13.09 -12.14 -0.05
C ILE A 81 -14.47 -12.05 0.58
N CYS A 82 -14.87 -13.06 1.37
CA CYS A 82 -16.17 -13.09 2.03
C CYS A 82 -16.39 -11.88 2.94
N LEU A 83 -15.35 -11.41 3.63
CA LEU A 83 -15.44 -10.21 4.47
C LEU A 83 -15.71 -8.97 3.63
N ASN A 84 -14.87 -8.67 2.64
CA ASN A 84 -14.98 -7.44 1.86
C ASN A 84 -16.26 -7.41 1.01
N PHE A 85 -16.56 -8.48 0.28
CA PHE A 85 -17.74 -8.57 -0.54
C PHE A 85 -19.03 -8.71 0.28
N GLY A 86 -18.96 -9.40 1.43
CA GLY A 86 -20.07 -9.50 2.37
C GLY A 86 -20.45 -8.14 2.96
N LEU A 87 -19.46 -7.35 3.37
CA LEU A 87 -19.67 -5.97 3.84
C LEU A 87 -20.22 -5.08 2.71
N GLY A 88 -19.65 -5.17 1.50
CA GLY A 88 -20.16 -4.46 0.34
C GLY A 88 -21.63 -4.74 0.08
N LYS A 89 -22.04 -6.01 0.13
CA LYS A 89 -23.45 -6.42 0.00
C LYS A 89 -24.31 -5.91 1.15
N LYS A 90 -23.82 -6.00 2.40
CA LYS A 90 -24.57 -5.56 3.60
C LYS A 90 -24.85 -4.07 3.58
N TYR A 91 -23.85 -3.26 3.20
CA TYR A 91 -23.94 -1.80 3.21
C TYR A 91 -24.32 -1.20 1.85
N ASN A 92 -24.65 -2.04 0.86
CA ASN A 92 -24.91 -1.61 -0.52
C ASN A 92 -23.79 -0.69 -1.10
N ALA A 93 -22.56 -1.04 -0.80
CA ALA A 93 -21.36 -0.29 -1.18
C ALA A 93 -20.53 -1.04 -2.22
N PRO A 94 -19.90 -0.34 -3.19
CA PRO A 94 -19.10 -0.97 -4.23
C PRO A 94 -17.85 -1.65 -3.65
N VAL A 95 -17.47 -2.78 -4.26
CA VAL A 95 -16.24 -3.52 -3.94
C VAL A 95 -15.36 -3.58 -5.16
N ASN A 96 -14.17 -2.99 -5.09
CA ASN A 96 -13.21 -3.02 -6.18
C ASN A 96 -12.29 -4.24 -6.08
N LEU A 97 -12.06 -4.91 -7.20
CA LEU A 97 -10.98 -5.87 -7.37
C LEU A 97 -9.74 -5.12 -7.85
N ARG A 98 -8.75 -4.92 -6.96
CA ARG A 98 -7.54 -4.18 -7.26
C ARG A 98 -6.33 -5.11 -7.26
N PHE A 99 -5.79 -5.39 -8.41
CA PHE A 99 -4.54 -6.15 -8.52
C PHE A 99 -3.35 -5.30 -8.12
N ASP A 100 -2.59 -5.76 -7.11
CA ASP A 100 -1.33 -5.15 -6.68
C ASP A 100 -0.18 -5.72 -7.52
N ASP A 101 -0.22 -5.43 -8.82
CA ASP A 101 0.69 -5.93 -9.84
C ASP A 101 1.95 -5.06 -9.94
N THR A 102 2.76 -5.03 -8.88
CA THR A 102 3.97 -4.20 -8.79
C THR A 102 5.27 -4.97 -8.96
N ASN A 103 5.22 -6.29 -9.07
CA ASN A 103 6.40 -7.15 -9.19
C ASN A 103 6.44 -7.91 -10.53
N PRO A 104 7.09 -7.35 -11.56
CA PRO A 104 7.07 -7.91 -12.92
C PRO A 104 7.69 -9.30 -13.06
N THR A 105 8.42 -9.79 -12.04
CA THR A 105 9.11 -11.08 -12.12
C THR A 105 8.28 -12.27 -11.62
N LYS A 106 7.12 -12.02 -11.00
CA LYS A 106 6.30 -13.06 -10.36
C LYS A 106 4.84 -13.05 -10.80
N GLU A 107 4.43 -12.04 -11.53
CA GLU A 107 3.03 -11.78 -11.85
C GLU A 107 2.70 -12.24 -13.27
N GLU A 108 1.61 -12.99 -13.41
CA GLU A 108 1.18 -13.56 -14.67
C GLU A 108 -0.32 -13.39 -14.88
N THR A 109 -0.73 -13.20 -16.13
CA THR A 109 -2.13 -13.03 -16.54
C THR A 109 -2.99 -14.25 -16.14
N ILE A 110 -2.41 -15.45 -16.09
CA ILE A 110 -3.14 -16.67 -15.69
C ILE A 110 -3.66 -16.57 -14.25
N TYR A 111 -2.92 -15.92 -13.35
CA TYR A 111 -3.35 -15.72 -11.97
C TYR A 111 -4.45 -14.67 -11.88
N VAL A 112 -4.37 -13.61 -12.68
CA VAL A 112 -5.43 -12.59 -12.77
C VAL A 112 -6.77 -13.24 -13.13
N GLU A 113 -6.79 -14.05 -14.19
CA GLU A 113 -8.01 -14.74 -14.63
C GLU A 113 -8.45 -15.83 -13.64
N GLY A 114 -7.51 -16.54 -13.01
CA GLY A 114 -7.81 -17.50 -11.94
C GLY A 114 -8.49 -16.82 -10.75
N ILE A 115 -7.97 -15.70 -10.28
CA ILE A 115 -8.52 -14.92 -9.16
C ILE A 115 -9.94 -14.43 -9.46
N LYS A 116 -10.17 -13.89 -10.66
CA LYS A 116 -11.50 -13.44 -11.10
C LYS A 116 -12.50 -14.60 -11.07
N ARG A 117 -12.14 -15.74 -11.68
CA ARG A 117 -12.98 -16.93 -11.72
C ARG A 117 -13.31 -17.44 -10.31
N ASP A 118 -12.34 -17.47 -9.40
CA ASP A 118 -12.53 -17.97 -8.04
C ASP A 118 -13.46 -17.04 -7.22
N ILE A 119 -13.40 -15.72 -7.40
CA ILE A 119 -14.32 -14.77 -6.78
C ILE A 119 -15.74 -14.97 -7.31
N GLN A 120 -15.90 -15.14 -8.63
CA GLN A 120 -17.21 -15.42 -9.26
C GLN A 120 -17.77 -16.77 -8.80
N TRP A 121 -16.92 -17.81 -8.69
CA TRP A 121 -17.31 -19.12 -8.17
C TRP A 121 -17.83 -19.03 -6.71
N LEU A 122 -17.29 -18.13 -5.91
CA LEU A 122 -17.79 -17.83 -4.56
C LEU A 122 -19.12 -17.04 -4.56
N GLY A 123 -19.65 -16.66 -5.73
CA GLY A 123 -20.92 -15.95 -5.88
C GLY A 123 -20.80 -14.44 -5.64
N PHE A 124 -19.61 -13.86 -5.83
CA PHE A 124 -19.39 -12.43 -5.73
C PHE A 124 -19.08 -11.80 -7.09
N GLU A 125 -19.44 -10.52 -7.20
CA GLU A 125 -19.14 -9.65 -8.33
C GLU A 125 -18.47 -8.37 -7.78
N TRP A 126 -17.58 -7.79 -8.57
CA TRP A 126 -16.88 -6.53 -8.25
C TRP A 126 -17.46 -5.37 -9.06
N ASP A 127 -17.30 -4.17 -8.54
CA ASP A 127 -17.69 -2.94 -9.24
C ASP A 127 -16.67 -2.62 -10.35
N GLN A 128 -15.40 -2.53 -9.99
CA GLN A 128 -14.32 -2.22 -10.93
C GLN A 128 -13.14 -3.18 -10.77
N VAL A 129 -12.45 -3.44 -11.88
CA VAL A 129 -11.13 -4.06 -11.89
C VAL A 129 -10.11 -2.97 -12.17
N VAL A 130 -9.17 -2.79 -11.26
CA VAL A 130 -8.07 -1.82 -11.38
C VAL A 130 -6.73 -2.50 -11.09
N PHE A 131 -5.67 -1.96 -11.65
CA PHE A 131 -4.32 -2.48 -11.47
C PHE A 131 -3.42 -1.38 -10.91
N ALA A 132 -2.49 -1.73 -10.04
CA ALA A 132 -1.52 -0.76 -9.53
C ALA A 132 -0.64 -0.21 -10.67
N SER A 133 -0.36 -1.02 -11.69
CA SER A 133 0.39 -0.62 -12.89
C SER A 133 -0.26 0.50 -13.70
N ASP A 134 -1.58 0.65 -13.66
CA ASP A 134 -2.29 1.74 -14.34
C ASP A 134 -1.94 3.12 -13.75
N TYR A 135 -1.39 3.16 -12.54
CA TYR A 135 -1.07 4.38 -11.79
C TYR A 135 0.43 4.63 -11.62
N PHE A 136 1.30 3.91 -12.30
CA PHE A 136 2.75 4.01 -12.11
C PHE A 136 3.29 5.44 -12.28
N ASP A 137 2.85 6.17 -13.29
CA ASP A 137 3.28 7.55 -13.49
C ASP A 137 2.78 8.49 -12.37
N GLN A 138 1.55 8.29 -11.93
CA GLN A 138 0.99 9.06 -10.83
C GLN A 138 1.70 8.77 -9.50
N LEU A 139 1.98 7.49 -9.23
CA LEU A 139 2.72 7.07 -8.04
C LEU A 139 4.14 7.65 -8.04
N TYR A 140 4.80 7.68 -9.21
CA TYR A 140 6.10 8.31 -9.36
C TYR A 140 6.05 9.82 -9.05
N ASN A 141 5.06 10.52 -9.59
CA ASN A 141 4.86 11.94 -9.32
C ASN A 141 4.60 12.21 -7.83
N TRP A 142 3.82 11.38 -7.17
CA TRP A 142 3.61 11.48 -5.71
C TRP A 142 4.89 11.22 -4.92
N ALA A 143 5.74 10.30 -5.36
CA ALA A 143 7.04 10.09 -4.75
C ALA A 143 7.94 11.34 -4.86
N ILE A 144 7.92 12.04 -6.00
CA ILE A 144 8.61 13.33 -6.16
C ILE A 144 8.07 14.36 -5.15
N VAL A 145 6.74 14.45 -4.98
CA VAL A 145 6.13 15.35 -3.98
C VAL A 145 6.59 15.01 -2.56
N LEU A 146 6.72 13.72 -2.21
CA LEU A 146 7.24 13.31 -0.90
C LEU A 146 8.71 13.72 -0.71
N ILE A 147 9.54 13.59 -1.74
CA ILE A 147 10.92 14.06 -1.72
C ILE A 147 10.96 15.59 -1.50
N GLU A 148 10.18 16.34 -2.26
CA GLU A 148 10.09 17.81 -2.16
C GLU A 148 9.62 18.31 -0.78
N LYS A 149 8.80 17.51 -0.10
CA LYS A 149 8.37 17.76 1.28
C LYS A 149 9.39 17.29 2.34
N GLY A 150 10.52 16.68 1.93
CA GLY A 150 11.49 16.08 2.84
C GLY A 150 10.99 14.85 3.59
N MET A 151 9.93 14.19 3.06
CA MET A 151 9.31 12.99 3.65
C MET A 151 9.78 11.69 3.01
N ALA A 152 10.69 11.76 2.04
CA ALA A 152 11.34 10.63 1.41
C ALA A 152 12.79 10.95 1.06
N TYR A 153 13.63 9.93 1.01
CA TYR A 153 15.03 10.06 0.65
C TYR A 153 15.52 8.83 -0.11
N VAL A 154 16.53 9.03 -0.95
CA VAL A 154 17.22 7.95 -1.66
C VAL A 154 18.32 7.40 -0.78
N ASP A 155 18.21 6.12 -0.44
CA ASP A 155 19.21 5.38 0.33
C ASP A 155 20.10 4.58 -0.63
N SER A 156 21.42 4.74 -0.46
CA SER A 156 22.44 4.06 -1.28
C SER A 156 23.13 2.92 -0.54
N GLN A 157 22.53 2.42 0.55
CA GLN A 157 23.02 1.26 1.28
C GLN A 157 22.58 -0.04 0.62
N ASP A 158 23.37 -1.07 0.81
CA ASP A 158 22.97 -2.44 0.47
C ASP A 158 21.86 -2.98 1.39
N SER A 159 21.20 -4.04 0.94
CA SER A 159 20.06 -4.63 1.66
C SER A 159 20.43 -5.21 3.03
N ALA A 160 21.66 -5.70 3.20
CA ALA A 160 22.14 -6.27 4.47
C ALA A 160 22.33 -5.17 5.52
N SER A 161 22.96 -4.05 5.11
CA SER A 161 23.12 -2.86 5.96
C SER A 161 21.78 -2.30 6.41
N MET A 162 20.82 -2.14 5.49
CA MET A 162 19.46 -1.69 5.81
C MET A 162 18.75 -2.64 6.78
N ALA A 163 18.87 -3.96 6.58
CA ALA A 163 18.26 -4.95 7.46
C ALA A 163 18.83 -4.88 8.87
N ASN A 164 20.16 -4.78 9.00
CA ASN A 164 20.83 -4.67 10.29
C ASN A 164 20.46 -3.38 11.05
N GLN A 165 20.25 -2.27 10.35
CA GLN A 165 19.85 -1.00 10.95
C GLN A 165 18.38 -0.94 11.37
N LYS A 166 17.54 -1.86 10.91
CA LYS A 166 16.11 -1.84 11.22
C LYS A 166 15.80 -2.04 12.70
N GLY A 167 16.73 -2.62 13.46
CA GLY A 167 16.56 -2.92 14.88
C GLY A 167 15.65 -4.13 15.12
N THR A 168 15.11 -4.20 16.34
CA THR A 168 14.19 -5.27 16.78
C THR A 168 12.89 -4.67 17.33
N PRO A 169 11.85 -5.45 17.62
CA PRO A 169 10.64 -4.92 18.26
C PRO A 169 10.89 -4.17 19.59
N THR A 170 11.97 -4.51 20.29
CA THR A 170 12.35 -3.94 21.60
C THR A 170 13.50 -2.95 21.52
N GLN A 171 14.16 -2.84 20.37
CA GLN A 171 15.29 -1.92 20.16
C GLN A 171 15.01 -1.04 18.96
N PRO A 172 15.18 0.29 19.05
CA PRO A 172 15.03 1.19 17.94
C PRO A 172 15.99 0.86 16.79
N GLY A 173 15.64 1.26 15.60
CA GLY A 173 16.54 1.21 14.46
C GLY A 173 17.55 2.34 14.46
N ILE A 174 18.53 2.24 13.57
CA ILE A 174 19.58 3.24 13.36
C ILE A 174 19.27 3.96 12.06
N GLU A 175 19.38 5.29 12.06
CA GLU A 175 19.17 6.09 10.87
C GLU A 175 20.22 5.79 9.79
N SER A 176 19.79 5.79 8.53
CA SER A 176 20.71 5.71 7.40
C SER A 176 21.60 6.96 7.33
N PRO A 177 22.89 6.84 6.96
CA PRO A 177 23.75 7.99 6.71
C PRO A 177 23.23 8.88 5.56
N PHE A 178 22.36 8.36 4.70
CA PHE A 178 21.75 9.09 3.58
C PHE A 178 20.39 9.73 3.92
N ARG A 179 19.88 9.54 5.14
CA ARG A 179 18.56 10.00 5.57
C ARG A 179 18.39 11.51 5.48
N ASN A 180 19.48 12.24 5.64
CA ASN A 180 19.50 13.71 5.66
C ASN A 180 20.12 14.32 4.37
N ARG A 181 20.13 13.57 3.29
CA ARG A 181 20.52 14.04 1.96
C ARG A 181 19.61 15.21 1.53
N SER A 182 20.14 16.17 0.78
CA SER A 182 19.37 17.32 0.33
C SER A 182 18.20 16.92 -0.58
N ILE A 183 17.17 17.74 -0.64
CA ILE A 183 16.00 17.52 -1.52
C ILE A 183 16.45 17.41 -2.98
N GLU A 184 17.31 18.33 -3.43
CA GLU A 184 17.79 18.37 -4.82
C GLU A 184 18.59 17.10 -5.20
N GLU A 185 19.46 16.63 -4.30
CA GLU A 185 20.22 15.41 -4.53
C GLU A 185 19.29 14.18 -4.57
N ASN A 186 18.34 14.07 -3.65
CA ASN A 186 17.35 13.00 -3.65
C ASN A 186 16.51 12.98 -4.94
N LYS A 187 16.09 14.15 -5.40
CA LYS A 187 15.30 14.32 -6.63
C LYS A 187 16.11 13.89 -7.86
N THR A 188 17.36 14.33 -7.96
CA THR A 188 18.26 13.97 -9.05
C THR A 188 18.48 12.45 -9.09
N LEU A 189 18.87 11.85 -7.97
CA LEU A 189 19.08 10.40 -7.86
C LEU A 189 17.82 9.60 -8.21
N PHE A 190 16.64 10.03 -7.73
CA PHE A 190 15.39 9.33 -8.02
C PHE A 190 15.01 9.40 -9.51
N GLN A 191 15.26 10.53 -10.16
CA GLN A 191 15.10 10.67 -11.61
C GLN A 191 16.09 9.77 -12.39
N GLU A 192 17.33 9.68 -11.93
CA GLU A 192 18.34 8.80 -12.50
C GLU A 192 18.02 7.32 -12.31
N MET A 193 17.45 6.95 -11.16
CA MET A 193 16.91 5.60 -10.92
C MET A 193 15.84 5.26 -11.99
N ARG A 194 14.89 6.17 -12.24
CA ARG A 194 13.86 5.98 -13.28
C ARG A 194 14.47 5.88 -14.67
N ALA A 195 15.49 6.68 -14.96
CA ALA A 195 16.18 6.66 -16.23
C ALA A 195 17.06 5.40 -16.46
N GLY A 196 17.15 4.51 -15.46
CA GLY A 196 17.94 3.28 -15.54
C GLY A 196 19.45 3.50 -15.50
N LYS A 197 19.93 4.63 -14.95
CA LYS A 197 21.36 4.95 -14.88
C LYS A 197 22.10 4.21 -13.76
N HIS A 198 21.37 3.56 -12.87
CA HIS A 198 21.92 2.87 -11.71
C HIS A 198 21.64 1.37 -11.77
N GLU A 199 22.55 0.58 -11.22
CA GLU A 199 22.41 -0.86 -11.12
C GLU A 199 21.33 -1.28 -10.13
N GLN A 200 20.76 -2.46 -10.34
CA GLN A 200 19.81 -3.07 -9.43
C GLN A 200 20.45 -3.26 -8.04
N GLY A 201 19.74 -2.81 -7.00
CA GLY A 201 20.20 -2.92 -5.61
C GLY A 201 21.11 -1.80 -5.13
N SER A 202 21.56 -0.88 -6.02
CA SER A 202 22.44 0.24 -5.65
C SER A 202 21.72 1.37 -4.89
N HIS A 203 20.45 1.59 -5.21
CA HIS A 203 19.63 2.67 -4.65
C HIS A 203 18.21 2.21 -4.43
N VAL A 204 17.60 2.72 -3.34
CA VAL A 204 16.17 2.58 -3.06
C VAL A 204 15.61 3.92 -2.60
N LEU A 205 14.33 4.19 -2.86
CA LEU A 205 13.62 5.30 -2.22
C LEU A 205 12.97 4.80 -0.93
N ARG A 206 13.20 5.49 0.18
CA ARG A 206 12.60 5.20 1.49
C ARG A 206 11.72 6.35 1.95
N ALA A 207 10.61 6.02 2.61
CA ALA A 207 9.87 7.02 3.37
C ALA A 207 10.69 7.44 4.60
N LYS A 208 10.63 8.75 4.95
CA LYS A 208 11.29 9.29 6.14
C LYS A 208 10.23 9.44 7.24
N ILE A 209 10.17 8.45 8.14
CA ILE A 209 9.14 8.39 9.19
C ILE A 209 9.79 8.43 10.58
N ASP A 210 10.01 7.27 11.19
CA ASP A 210 10.58 7.17 12.53
C ASP A 210 11.29 5.82 12.71
N MET A 211 12.61 5.85 12.86
CA MET A 211 13.40 4.65 13.08
C MET A 211 13.24 4.05 14.49
N ALA A 212 12.59 4.77 15.42
CA ALA A 212 12.25 4.27 16.76
C ALA A 212 10.81 3.75 16.86
N ALA A 213 10.00 3.82 15.79
CA ALA A 213 8.61 3.38 15.81
C ALA A 213 8.47 1.95 16.36
N PRO A 214 7.53 1.69 17.31
CA PRO A 214 7.25 0.34 17.80
C PRO A 214 6.85 -0.62 16.67
N ASN A 215 6.07 -0.14 15.72
CA ASN A 215 5.79 -0.87 14.50
C ASN A 215 6.99 -0.78 13.55
N MET A 216 7.74 -1.87 13.44
CA MET A 216 8.93 -1.95 12.59
C MET A 216 8.63 -1.67 11.10
N LEU A 217 7.38 -1.78 10.65
CA LEU A 217 6.99 -1.46 9.28
C LEU A 217 6.99 0.06 9.00
N LEU A 218 6.98 0.89 10.04
CA LEU A 218 7.07 2.34 9.95
C LEU A 218 8.51 2.88 10.07
N ARG A 219 9.50 1.99 10.23
CA ARG A 219 10.92 2.36 10.32
C ARG A 219 11.50 2.56 8.92
N ASP A 220 11.28 3.73 8.37
CA ASP A 220 11.72 4.17 7.04
C ASP A 220 11.60 3.06 5.96
N PRO A 221 10.36 2.63 5.62
CA PRO A 221 10.14 1.55 4.67
C PRO A 221 10.60 1.91 3.27
N VAL A 222 11.05 0.90 2.52
CA VAL A 222 11.36 1.03 1.10
C VAL A 222 10.07 1.21 0.30
N MET A 223 10.00 2.26 -0.51
CA MET A 223 8.90 2.57 -1.42
C MET A 223 9.22 2.17 -2.87
N TYR A 224 10.45 2.41 -3.32
CA TYR A 224 10.91 2.08 -4.66
C TYR A 224 12.27 1.40 -4.63
N ARG A 225 12.45 0.47 -5.56
CA ARG A 225 13.75 -0.15 -5.87
C ARG A 225 13.95 -0.22 -7.37
N ILE A 226 15.19 -0.29 -7.79
CA ILE A 226 15.55 -0.51 -9.18
C ILE A 226 15.39 -2.00 -9.50
N LEU A 227 14.65 -2.30 -10.57
CA LEU A 227 14.54 -3.63 -11.14
C LEU A 227 14.54 -3.54 -12.67
N HIS A 228 15.52 -4.18 -13.32
CA HIS A 228 15.63 -4.24 -14.78
C HIS A 228 14.81 -5.43 -15.30
N ALA A 229 13.49 -5.30 -15.31
CA ALA A 229 12.57 -6.30 -15.82
C ALA A 229 11.45 -5.62 -16.61
N THR A 230 10.89 -6.35 -17.57
CA THR A 230 9.70 -5.91 -18.31
C THR A 230 8.45 -6.28 -17.50
N HIS A 231 7.57 -5.31 -17.31
CA HIS A 231 6.28 -5.55 -16.67
C HIS A 231 5.31 -6.19 -17.68
N HIS A 232 4.46 -7.13 -17.24
CA HIS A 232 3.56 -7.88 -18.13
C HIS A 232 2.43 -7.03 -18.74
N ARG A 233 2.20 -5.81 -18.22
CA ARG A 233 1.16 -4.88 -18.70
C ARG A 233 1.68 -3.54 -19.22
N THR A 234 2.89 -3.12 -18.85
CA THR A 234 3.45 -1.79 -19.20
C THR A 234 4.81 -1.90 -19.89
#